data_871cdf4b4c25db635a7784a667002b16
#
_entry.id   871cdf4b4c25db635a7784a667002b16
#
_cell.length_a   1.000
_cell.length_b   1.000
_cell.length_c   1.000
_cell.angle_alpha   90.00
_cell.angle_beta   90.00
_cell.angle_gamma   90.00
#
_symmetry.space_group_name_H-M   'P 1'
#
loop_
_entity.id
_entity.type
_entity.pdbx_description
1 polymer ?
#
loop_
_entity_poly.entity_id
_entity_poly.type
_entity_poly.pdbx_seq_one_letter_code
_entity_poly.pdbx_strand_id
1 'polypeptide(L)'
;MKKKLYLPAAAFLAMTACTNDLDVEPLDPTVSTANRVYADAANYQKALDKIYSVWALSGQDGAGGSDISDLDAGNTVLFRSWFTLQTQTTDEMKNSWSDPWCLDVNGITWGTTKNAPVEGVYQRCMFIVASVTEYLKTIPNAPEEVDKTRFAAEARFCRALAYYTLLDMFGIPPFITEENYSINPSQLPREELFAWIESELQSIKEVLPAARQGEYGRADQAVVDALLARMYLNAEVYTGTDRYTDCIAACNRVIAGGYSLA
;
A
#
# COMPACT_ATOMS: atom_id res chain seq x y z
N MET A 1 46.58 51.15 -13.07
CA MET A 1 45.74 50.52 -12.06
C MET A 1 44.46 49.95 -12.69
N LYS A 2 44.48 48.77 -13.33
CA LYS A 2 43.26 48.06 -13.88
C LYS A 2 43.53 46.56 -13.95
N LYS A 3 43.70 45.87 -12.81
CA LYS A 3 43.91 44.40 -12.74
C LYS A 3 43.22 43.71 -11.60
N LYS A 4 42.08 44.18 -11.07
CA LYS A 4 41.42 43.53 -9.91
C LYS A 4 39.97 43.16 -10.10
N LEU A 5 39.44 43.12 -11.33
CA LEU A 5 37.97 42.84 -11.52
C LEU A 5 37.64 41.48 -12.17
N TYR A 6 38.62 40.64 -12.48
CA TYR A 6 38.37 39.36 -13.15
C TYR A 6 38.40 38.13 -12.24
N LEU A 7 38.92 38.24 -11.03
CA LEU A 7 39.01 37.12 -10.11
C LEU A 7 37.65 36.67 -9.51
N PRO A 8 36.68 37.55 -9.12
CA PRO A 8 35.41 37.10 -8.59
C PRO A 8 34.46 36.53 -9.65
N ALA A 9 34.54 36.94 -10.91
CA ALA A 9 33.69 36.40 -11.98
C ALA A 9 34.09 34.96 -12.37
N ALA A 10 35.38 34.63 -12.36
CA ALA A 10 35.85 33.26 -12.62
C ALA A 10 35.52 32.28 -11.48
N ALA A 11 35.49 32.73 -10.21
CA ALA A 11 35.09 31.92 -9.09
C ALA A 11 33.57 31.62 -9.06
N PHE A 12 32.74 32.51 -9.60
CA PHE A 12 31.29 32.29 -9.69
C PHE A 12 30.91 31.31 -10.82
N LEU A 13 31.67 31.28 -11.91
CA LEU A 13 31.49 30.32 -13.01
C LEU A 13 31.94 28.90 -12.66
N ALA A 14 32.82 28.72 -11.68
CA ALA A 14 33.28 27.41 -11.23
C ALA A 14 32.29 26.71 -10.26
N MET A 15 31.33 27.45 -9.69
CA MET A 15 30.32 26.87 -8.81
C MET A 15 29.08 26.30 -9.50
N THR A 16 28.93 26.53 -10.81
CA THR A 16 27.80 26.00 -11.61
C THR A 16 28.12 24.70 -12.35
N ALA A 17 29.35 24.19 -12.25
CA ALA A 17 29.82 23.05 -13.05
C ALA A 17 29.55 21.67 -12.48
N CYS A 18 29.02 21.55 -11.25
CA CYS A 18 28.88 20.23 -10.58
C CYS A 18 27.44 19.75 -10.37
N THR A 19 26.44 20.44 -10.91
CA THR A 19 25.02 20.01 -10.71
C THR A 19 24.55 18.96 -11.70
N ASN A 20 25.16 18.83 -12.87
CA ASN A 20 24.80 17.80 -13.87
C ASN A 20 25.43 16.42 -13.60
N ASP A 21 26.38 16.32 -12.68
CA ASP A 21 27.11 15.09 -12.38
C ASP A 21 26.35 14.20 -11.34
N LEU A 22 25.21 14.66 -10.84
CA LEU A 22 24.36 13.94 -9.89
C LEU A 22 23.24 13.12 -10.57
N ASP A 23 22.91 13.43 -11.83
CA ASP A 23 21.96 12.67 -12.65
C ASP A 23 22.70 11.63 -13.51
N VAL A 24 23.35 10.66 -12.87
CA VAL A 24 24.04 9.58 -13.57
C VAL A 24 23.06 8.44 -13.86
N GLU A 25 22.90 8.14 -15.15
CA GLU A 25 22.29 6.85 -15.52
C GLU A 25 23.31 5.71 -15.35
N PRO A 26 22.89 4.53 -14.84
CA PRO A 26 23.76 3.38 -14.75
C PRO A 26 24.35 3.01 -16.11
N LEU A 27 25.68 2.94 -16.20
CA LEU A 27 26.38 2.53 -17.43
C LEU A 27 26.23 1.02 -17.69
N ASP A 28 25.91 0.23 -16.67
CA ASP A 28 25.68 -1.20 -16.81
C ASP A 28 24.32 -1.44 -17.47
N PRO A 29 24.26 -2.08 -18.66
CA PRO A 29 23.02 -2.37 -19.36
C PRO A 29 22.14 -3.40 -18.64
N THR A 30 22.68 -4.14 -17.67
CA THR A 30 21.92 -5.13 -16.86
C THR A 30 21.16 -4.47 -15.71
N VAL A 31 21.49 -3.24 -15.34
CA VAL A 31 20.75 -2.49 -14.32
C VAL A 31 19.44 -1.96 -14.90
N SER A 32 18.33 -2.43 -14.34
CA SER A 32 16.99 -1.96 -14.69
C SER A 32 16.69 -0.66 -13.93
N THR A 33 16.61 0.45 -14.66
CA THR A 33 16.08 1.72 -14.12
C THR A 33 14.56 1.76 -14.29
N ALA A 34 13.87 2.57 -13.46
CA ALA A 34 12.43 2.76 -13.60
C ALA A 34 12.04 3.18 -15.04
N ASN A 35 12.80 4.09 -15.66
CA ASN A 35 12.56 4.54 -17.03
C ASN A 35 12.64 3.40 -18.06
N ARG A 36 13.56 2.44 -17.88
CA ARG A 36 13.68 1.28 -18.78
C ARG A 36 12.56 0.27 -18.54
N VAL A 37 12.23 0.02 -17.29
CA VAL A 37 11.15 -0.92 -16.92
C VAL A 37 9.82 -0.42 -17.46
N TYR A 38 9.50 0.85 -17.23
CA TYR A 38 8.23 1.44 -17.62
C TYR A 38 8.18 1.99 -19.05
N ALA A 39 9.18 1.70 -19.89
CA ALA A 39 9.09 1.96 -21.32
C ALA A 39 8.18 0.96 -22.08
N ASP A 40 7.90 -0.21 -21.48
CA ASP A 40 7.09 -1.28 -22.06
C ASP A 40 5.73 -1.37 -21.35
N ALA A 41 4.64 -1.31 -22.14
CA ALA A 41 3.27 -1.42 -21.66
C ALA A 41 3.02 -2.70 -20.83
N ALA A 42 3.61 -3.83 -21.23
CA ALA A 42 3.47 -5.09 -20.51
C ALA A 42 4.04 -5.04 -19.07
N ASN A 43 5.00 -4.18 -18.80
CA ASN A 43 5.57 -4.04 -17.48
C ASN A 43 4.66 -3.29 -16.50
N TYR A 44 3.75 -2.44 -16.99
CA TYR A 44 2.70 -1.86 -16.14
C TYR A 44 1.75 -2.92 -15.59
N GLN A 45 1.37 -3.90 -16.43
CA GLN A 45 0.57 -5.04 -15.97
C GLN A 45 1.33 -5.85 -14.92
N LYS A 46 2.59 -6.22 -15.18
CA LYS A 46 3.43 -6.99 -14.23
C LYS A 46 3.63 -6.26 -12.90
N ALA A 47 3.81 -4.93 -12.94
CA ALA A 47 3.94 -4.12 -11.73
C ALA A 47 2.63 -4.10 -10.92
N LEU A 48 1.49 -3.99 -11.59
CA LEU A 48 0.18 -4.09 -10.95
C LEU A 48 -0.06 -5.49 -10.36
N ASP A 49 0.31 -6.56 -11.09
CA ASP A 49 0.24 -7.94 -10.59
C ASP A 49 1.13 -8.15 -9.36
N LYS A 50 2.30 -7.50 -9.31
CA LYS A 50 3.15 -7.49 -8.11
C LYS A 50 2.42 -6.83 -6.94
N ILE A 51 1.74 -5.69 -7.14
CA ILE A 51 0.95 -5.01 -6.11
C ILE A 51 -0.15 -5.93 -5.55
N TYR A 52 -0.82 -6.72 -6.39
CA TYR A 52 -1.77 -7.72 -5.91
C TYR A 52 -1.09 -8.90 -5.20
N SER A 53 0.03 -9.39 -5.73
CA SER A 53 0.70 -10.58 -5.19
C SER A 53 1.24 -10.38 -3.77
N VAL A 54 1.67 -9.16 -3.41
CA VAL A 54 2.24 -8.88 -2.08
C VAL A 54 1.24 -8.97 -0.93
N TRP A 55 -0.05 -9.08 -1.22
CA TRP A 55 -1.09 -9.39 -0.22
C TRP A 55 -0.99 -10.83 0.27
N ALA A 56 -0.57 -11.76 -0.60
CA ALA A 56 -0.55 -13.19 -0.32
C ALA A 56 0.86 -13.79 -0.22
N LEU A 57 1.87 -13.14 -0.81
CA LEU A 57 3.23 -13.67 -0.90
C LEU A 57 4.20 -12.86 -0.02
N SER A 58 5.24 -13.54 0.47
CA SER A 58 6.35 -12.90 1.19
C SER A 58 7.29 -12.13 0.26
N GLY A 59 7.53 -12.64 -0.94
CA GLY A 59 8.42 -12.06 -1.94
C GLY A 59 8.42 -12.86 -3.25
N GLN A 60 9.30 -12.49 -4.17
CA GLN A 60 9.40 -13.10 -5.50
C GLN A 60 10.20 -14.42 -5.49
N ASP A 61 11.11 -14.61 -4.54
CA ASP A 61 12.06 -15.71 -4.50
C ASP A 61 11.49 -16.97 -3.81
N GLY A 62 10.17 -17.11 -3.74
CA GLY A 62 9.52 -18.26 -3.14
C GLY A 62 9.42 -18.19 -1.61
N ALA A 63 9.16 -19.33 -0.98
CA ALA A 63 8.81 -19.41 0.44
C ALA A 63 9.89 -18.92 1.43
N GLY A 64 11.15 -18.94 1.03
CA GLY A 64 12.27 -18.45 1.84
C GLY A 64 12.64 -16.99 1.59
N GLY A 65 12.11 -16.38 0.54
CA GLY A 65 12.39 -14.99 0.19
C GLY A 65 11.38 -14.02 0.80
N SER A 66 11.82 -12.79 1.05
CA SER A 66 10.93 -11.73 1.51
C SER A 66 11.31 -10.40 0.87
N ASP A 67 10.28 -9.62 0.50
CA ASP A 67 10.46 -8.21 0.10
C ASP A 67 10.79 -7.32 1.32
N ILE A 68 10.64 -7.85 2.53
CA ILE A 68 10.85 -7.14 3.80
C ILE A 68 12.02 -7.82 4.52
N SER A 69 13.04 -7.03 4.86
CA SER A 69 14.19 -7.47 5.65
C SER A 69 13.88 -7.57 7.14
N ASP A 70 14.77 -8.22 7.87
CA ASP A 70 14.79 -8.29 9.35
C ASP A 70 13.63 -9.03 10.02
N LEU A 71 12.78 -9.70 9.23
CA LEU A 71 11.71 -10.57 9.71
C LEU A 71 11.75 -11.94 9.01
N ASP A 72 11.31 -12.97 9.72
CA ASP A 72 11.02 -14.27 9.09
C ASP A 72 10.02 -14.10 7.94
N ALA A 73 10.32 -14.70 6.78
CA ALA A 73 9.52 -14.55 5.58
C ALA A 73 8.04 -14.88 5.80
N GLY A 74 7.73 -15.89 6.61
CA GLY A 74 6.37 -16.25 6.96
C GLY A 74 5.61 -15.15 7.70
N ASN A 75 6.28 -14.40 8.58
CA ASN A 75 5.67 -13.29 9.30
C ASN A 75 5.51 -12.03 8.43
N THR A 76 6.15 -11.96 7.27
CA THR A 76 5.96 -10.87 6.31
C THR A 76 4.79 -11.09 5.34
N VAL A 77 4.15 -12.27 5.36
CA VAL A 77 2.91 -12.53 4.63
C VAL A 77 1.75 -11.84 5.35
N LEU A 78 1.15 -10.84 4.70
CA LEU A 78 0.12 -10.02 5.33
C LEU A 78 -1.04 -10.85 5.87
N PHE A 79 -1.60 -11.75 5.07
CA PHE A 79 -2.75 -12.55 5.48
C PHE A 79 -2.45 -13.41 6.71
N ARG A 80 -1.27 -14.04 6.77
CA ARG A 80 -0.87 -14.85 7.94
C ARG A 80 -0.78 -13.99 9.20
N SER A 81 -0.04 -12.89 9.15
CA SER A 81 0.17 -12.03 10.33
C SER A 81 -1.11 -11.32 10.76
N TRP A 82 -1.88 -10.81 9.81
CA TRP A 82 -3.19 -10.22 10.08
C TRP A 82 -4.14 -11.24 10.72
N PHE A 83 -4.27 -12.44 10.14
CA PHE A 83 -5.10 -13.51 10.70
C PHE A 83 -4.64 -13.90 12.11
N THR A 84 -3.34 -14.04 12.33
CA THR A 84 -2.75 -14.30 13.65
C THR A 84 -3.21 -13.27 14.68
N LEU A 85 -3.09 -11.98 14.36
CA LEU A 85 -3.46 -10.92 15.28
C LEU A 85 -4.97 -10.80 15.52
N GLN A 86 -5.79 -11.15 14.51
CA GLN A 86 -7.25 -11.11 14.63
C GLN A 86 -7.84 -12.30 15.41
N THR A 87 -7.21 -13.47 15.34
CA THR A 87 -7.78 -14.72 15.89
C THR A 87 -7.10 -15.22 17.16
N GLN A 88 -5.76 -15.11 17.27
CA GLN A 88 -5.05 -15.59 18.46
C GLN A 88 -5.20 -14.68 19.68
N THR A 89 -5.71 -13.49 19.51
CA THR A 89 -6.09 -12.57 20.60
C THR A 89 -7.51 -12.85 21.15
N THR A 90 -8.17 -13.88 20.64
CA THR A 90 -9.54 -14.29 21.01
C THR A 90 -9.55 -15.71 21.54
N ASP A 91 -10.72 -16.18 21.95
CA ASP A 91 -10.94 -17.56 22.39
C ASP A 91 -11.07 -18.57 21.24
N GLU A 92 -11.10 -18.09 19.98
CA GLU A 92 -11.34 -18.96 18.81
C GLU A 92 -10.14 -19.82 18.44
N MET A 93 -8.92 -19.31 18.62
CA MET A 93 -7.71 -20.03 18.24
C MET A 93 -6.55 -19.75 19.19
N LYS A 94 -5.79 -20.80 19.49
CA LYS A 94 -4.52 -20.71 20.21
C LYS A 94 -3.40 -21.32 19.39
N ASN A 95 -2.32 -20.57 19.21
CA ASN A 95 -1.11 -21.11 18.63
C ASN A 95 -0.30 -21.86 19.69
N SER A 96 0.11 -23.09 19.38
CA SER A 96 0.92 -23.95 20.26
C SER A 96 2.41 -23.89 19.99
N TRP A 97 2.87 -23.04 19.07
CA TRP A 97 4.29 -22.83 18.85
C TRP A 97 4.93 -22.15 20.07
N SER A 98 6.19 -22.48 20.31
CA SER A 98 6.95 -21.95 21.45
C SER A 98 7.69 -20.65 21.17
N ASP A 99 7.47 -20.06 20.01
CA ASP A 99 8.07 -18.76 19.69
C ASP A 99 7.58 -17.69 20.66
N PRO A 100 8.47 -16.80 21.14
CA PRO A 100 8.08 -15.77 22.11
C PRO A 100 6.92 -14.92 21.64
N TRP A 101 6.87 -14.54 20.35
CA TRP A 101 5.77 -13.74 19.80
C TRP A 101 4.41 -14.45 19.86
N CYS A 102 4.38 -15.81 19.80
CA CYS A 102 3.13 -16.57 19.94
C CYS A 102 2.57 -16.46 21.34
N LEU A 103 3.44 -16.52 22.36
CA LEU A 103 3.04 -16.38 23.75
C LEU A 103 2.51 -14.97 24.01
N ASP A 104 3.18 -13.96 23.48
CA ASP A 104 2.76 -12.57 23.61
C ASP A 104 1.41 -12.31 22.96
N VAL A 105 1.17 -12.83 21.73
CA VAL A 105 -0.12 -12.67 21.05
C VAL A 105 -1.22 -13.41 21.76
N ASN A 106 -1.01 -14.67 22.15
CA ASN A 106 -1.99 -15.45 22.89
C ASN A 106 -2.34 -14.83 24.26
N GLY A 107 -1.37 -14.17 24.89
CA GLY A 107 -1.52 -13.53 26.21
C GLY A 107 -1.93 -12.07 26.15
N ILE A 108 -1.99 -11.47 24.96
CA ILE A 108 -2.19 -10.01 24.76
C ILE A 108 -1.15 -9.21 25.58
N THR A 109 0.12 -9.67 25.55
CA THR A 109 1.21 -9.14 26.37
C THR A 109 2.31 -8.48 25.56
N TRP A 110 2.14 -8.31 24.23
CA TRP A 110 3.08 -7.53 23.42
C TRP A 110 3.11 -6.09 23.93
N GLY A 111 4.28 -5.65 24.33
CA GLY A 111 4.49 -4.29 24.81
C GLY A 111 5.20 -3.44 23.75
N THR A 112 6.21 -2.69 24.20
CA THR A 112 7.09 -1.89 23.33
C THR A 112 8.18 -2.69 22.64
N THR A 113 8.25 -4.00 22.89
CA THR A 113 9.19 -4.92 22.24
C THR A 113 8.70 -5.37 20.88
N LYS A 114 9.65 -5.71 20.02
CA LYS A 114 9.36 -6.24 18.68
C LYS A 114 8.49 -7.51 18.77
N ASN A 115 7.38 -7.48 18.04
CA ASN A 115 6.51 -8.66 17.88
C ASN A 115 6.35 -8.93 16.38
N ALA A 116 6.80 -10.10 15.94
CA ALA A 116 6.94 -10.39 14.51
C ALA A 116 5.64 -10.26 13.70
N PRO A 117 4.46 -10.76 14.11
CA PRO A 117 3.21 -10.51 13.40
C PRO A 117 2.80 -9.03 13.36
N VAL A 118 2.99 -8.28 14.45
CA VAL A 118 2.67 -6.85 14.49
C VAL A 118 3.53 -6.07 13.51
N GLU A 119 4.86 -6.29 13.55
CA GLU A 119 5.78 -5.70 12.58
C GLU A 119 5.47 -6.14 11.15
N GLY A 120 5.15 -7.42 10.94
CA GLY A 120 4.84 -7.98 9.65
C GLY A 120 3.66 -7.30 8.98
N VAL A 121 2.56 -7.08 9.70
CA VAL A 121 1.39 -6.34 9.18
C VAL A 121 1.75 -4.89 8.86
N TYR A 122 2.41 -4.21 9.79
CA TYR A 122 2.77 -2.80 9.60
C TYR A 122 3.68 -2.60 8.40
N GLN A 123 4.79 -3.32 8.36
CA GLN A 123 5.79 -3.19 7.30
C GLN A 123 5.22 -3.60 5.94
N ARG A 124 4.41 -4.66 5.89
CA ARG A 124 3.77 -5.10 4.64
C ARG A 124 2.77 -4.08 4.11
N CYS A 125 1.93 -3.51 4.96
CA CYS A 125 1.01 -2.45 4.55
C CYS A 125 1.77 -1.20 4.05
N MET A 126 2.84 -0.79 4.74
CA MET A 126 3.67 0.33 4.30
C MET A 126 4.41 0.02 2.99
N PHE A 127 4.85 -1.21 2.78
CA PHE A 127 5.42 -1.65 1.51
C PHE A 127 4.42 -1.56 0.36
N ILE A 128 3.15 -1.95 0.59
CA ILE A 128 2.07 -1.79 -0.40
C ILE A 128 1.83 -0.31 -0.70
N VAL A 129 1.72 0.53 0.33
CA VAL A 129 1.54 1.98 0.16
C VAL A 129 2.68 2.58 -0.68
N ALA A 130 3.93 2.24 -0.37
CA ALA A 130 5.09 2.71 -1.12
C ALA A 130 5.07 2.22 -2.58
N SER A 131 4.81 0.93 -2.80
CA SER A 131 4.75 0.33 -4.13
C SER A 131 3.66 0.95 -5.00
N VAL A 132 2.47 1.18 -4.43
CA VAL A 132 1.37 1.85 -5.14
C VAL A 132 1.70 3.30 -5.43
N THR A 133 2.29 4.02 -4.48
CA THR A 133 2.68 5.42 -4.66
C THR A 133 3.68 5.57 -5.80
N GLU A 134 4.71 4.73 -5.85
CA GLU A 134 5.67 4.73 -6.97
C GLU A 134 5.02 4.34 -8.29
N TYR A 135 4.15 3.34 -8.29
CA TYR A 135 3.41 2.93 -9.49
C TYR A 135 2.55 4.08 -10.05
N LEU A 136 1.78 4.76 -9.21
CA LEU A 136 0.91 5.87 -9.63
C LEU A 136 1.69 7.06 -10.20
N LYS A 137 2.93 7.32 -9.75
CA LYS A 137 3.81 8.33 -10.35
C LYS A 137 4.20 8.00 -11.81
N THR A 138 4.22 6.72 -12.17
CA THR A 138 4.59 6.29 -13.52
C THR A 138 3.41 6.31 -14.51
N ILE A 139 2.19 6.12 -14.03
CA ILE A 139 0.95 6.01 -14.84
C ILE A 139 0.75 7.16 -15.83
N PRO A 140 0.95 8.45 -15.48
CA PRO A 140 0.76 9.54 -16.43
C PRO A 140 1.61 9.39 -17.70
N ASN A 141 2.80 8.81 -17.58
CA ASN A 141 3.77 8.60 -18.64
C ASN A 141 3.65 7.23 -19.34
N ALA A 142 2.67 6.42 -18.96
CA ALA A 142 2.49 5.09 -19.54
C ALA A 142 2.18 5.19 -21.06
N PRO A 143 2.58 4.18 -21.87
CA PRO A 143 2.19 4.05 -23.26
C PRO A 143 0.66 4.10 -23.45
N GLU A 144 0.20 4.44 -24.67
CA GLU A 144 -1.24 4.58 -24.96
C GLU A 144 -2.01 3.26 -24.85
N GLU A 145 -1.35 2.13 -25.02
CA GLU A 145 -1.92 0.78 -24.91
C GLU A 145 -2.29 0.41 -23.47
N VAL A 146 -1.76 1.13 -22.49
CA VAL A 146 -2.07 0.91 -21.06
C VAL A 146 -3.38 1.58 -20.72
N ASP A 147 -4.33 0.82 -20.16
CA ASP A 147 -5.54 1.37 -19.56
C ASP A 147 -5.20 2.10 -18.25
N LYS A 148 -4.68 3.32 -18.40
CA LYS A 148 -4.18 4.16 -17.30
C LYS A 148 -5.24 4.36 -16.22
N THR A 149 -6.49 4.55 -16.63
CA THR A 149 -7.60 4.86 -15.73
C THR A 149 -7.93 3.66 -14.85
N ARG A 150 -8.09 2.48 -15.46
CA ARG A 150 -8.38 1.25 -14.72
C ARG A 150 -7.20 0.82 -13.85
N PHE A 151 -5.98 0.84 -14.39
CA PHE A 151 -4.78 0.43 -13.65
C PHE A 151 -4.52 1.33 -12.45
N ALA A 152 -4.73 2.64 -12.59
CA ALA A 152 -4.66 3.55 -11.46
C ALA A 152 -5.75 3.26 -10.41
N ALA A 153 -6.98 2.98 -10.84
CA ALA A 153 -8.08 2.66 -9.92
C ALA A 153 -7.82 1.37 -9.12
N GLU A 154 -7.31 0.33 -9.77
CA GLU A 154 -6.94 -0.93 -9.10
C GLU A 154 -5.79 -0.73 -8.09
N ALA A 155 -4.75 0.01 -8.47
CA ALA A 155 -3.65 0.33 -7.56
C ALA A 155 -4.13 1.16 -6.37
N ARG A 156 -4.97 2.17 -6.59
CA ARG A 156 -5.58 2.99 -5.53
C ARG A 156 -6.46 2.16 -4.60
N PHE A 157 -7.19 1.18 -5.10
CA PHE A 157 -7.92 0.22 -4.26
C PHE A 157 -6.97 -0.54 -3.33
N CYS A 158 -5.86 -1.07 -3.82
CA CYS A 158 -4.87 -1.75 -2.99
C CYS A 158 -4.30 -0.83 -1.90
N ARG A 159 -4.03 0.44 -2.20
CA ARG A 159 -3.57 1.43 -1.21
C ARG A 159 -4.66 1.73 -0.17
N ALA A 160 -5.89 1.91 -0.60
CA ALA A 160 -7.02 2.15 0.31
C ALA A 160 -7.21 0.98 1.28
N LEU A 161 -7.11 -0.26 0.80
CA LEU A 161 -7.18 -1.46 1.64
C LEU A 161 -6.00 -1.54 2.63
N ALA A 162 -4.78 -1.17 2.20
CA ALA A 162 -3.62 -1.12 3.09
C ALA A 162 -3.81 -0.04 4.18
N TYR A 163 -4.29 1.14 3.83
CA TYR A 163 -4.60 2.17 4.82
C TYR A 163 -5.77 1.81 5.73
N TYR A 164 -6.78 1.11 5.24
CA TYR A 164 -7.83 0.56 6.10
C TYR A 164 -7.24 -0.41 7.13
N THR A 165 -6.36 -1.33 6.73
CA THR A 165 -5.69 -2.25 7.64
C THR A 165 -4.84 -1.50 8.68
N LEU A 166 -4.13 -0.47 8.25
CA LEU A 166 -3.32 0.38 9.15
C LEU A 166 -4.20 1.20 10.10
N LEU A 167 -5.32 1.73 9.62
CA LEU A 167 -6.30 2.45 10.46
C LEU A 167 -6.87 1.54 11.54
N ASP A 168 -7.29 0.34 11.16
CA ASP A 168 -7.92 -0.63 12.07
C ASP A 168 -6.95 -1.11 13.16
N MET A 169 -5.72 -1.44 12.77
CA MET A 169 -4.76 -2.08 13.68
C MET A 169 -3.84 -1.10 14.40
N PHE A 170 -3.52 0.06 13.81
CA PHE A 170 -2.53 1.01 14.34
C PHE A 170 -3.08 2.42 14.58
N GLY A 171 -4.21 2.75 14.01
CA GLY A 171 -4.92 4.00 14.20
C GLY A 171 -4.38 5.17 13.39
N ILE A 172 -3.14 5.60 13.61
CA ILE A 172 -2.56 6.82 13.04
C ILE A 172 -1.22 6.50 12.36
N PRO A 173 -1.24 5.82 11.19
CA PRO A 173 0.00 5.51 10.45
C PRO A 173 0.55 6.75 9.74
N PRO A 174 1.82 6.70 9.27
CA PRO A 174 2.33 7.67 8.31
C PRO A 174 1.46 7.70 7.06
N PHE A 175 1.18 8.92 6.57
CA PHE A 175 0.33 9.13 5.41
C PHE A 175 1.14 9.60 4.21
N ILE A 176 1.17 8.78 3.16
CA ILE A 176 1.97 8.98 1.95
C ILE A 176 1.09 8.76 0.71
N THR A 177 1.13 9.72 -0.20
CA THR A 177 0.54 9.64 -1.54
C THR A 177 1.56 10.15 -2.55
N GLU A 178 1.25 10.04 -3.84
CA GLU A 178 2.05 10.61 -4.92
C GLU A 178 2.21 12.13 -4.82
N GLU A 179 1.25 12.81 -4.19
CA GLU A 179 1.21 14.26 -4.04
C GLU A 179 1.99 14.76 -2.82
N ASN A 180 2.07 13.94 -1.75
CA ASN A 180 2.71 14.34 -0.49
C ASN A 180 3.90 13.47 -0.09
N TYR A 181 4.55 12.82 -1.07
CA TYR A 181 5.71 11.98 -0.81
C TYR A 181 6.81 12.74 -0.05
N SER A 182 7.18 12.23 1.11
CA SER A 182 8.20 12.83 1.97
C SER A 182 8.98 11.75 2.70
N ILE A 183 10.26 12.02 2.98
CA ILE A 183 11.09 11.16 3.83
C ILE A 183 10.62 11.16 5.30
N ASN A 184 9.93 12.23 5.72
CA ASN A 184 9.29 12.36 7.00
C ASN A 184 7.79 12.63 6.79
N PRO A 185 7.00 11.60 6.51
CA PRO A 185 5.58 11.77 6.23
C PRO A 185 4.82 12.23 7.47
N SER A 186 3.83 13.09 7.26
CA SER A 186 2.86 13.45 8.30
C SER A 186 1.95 12.27 8.62
N GLN A 187 1.22 12.38 9.71
CA GLN A 187 0.15 11.45 10.09
C GLN A 187 -1.19 12.17 9.99
N LEU A 188 -2.25 11.44 9.65
CA LEU A 188 -3.62 11.93 9.72
C LEU A 188 -4.30 11.40 10.98
N PRO A 189 -5.16 12.21 11.65
CA PRO A 189 -6.09 11.71 12.65
C PRO A 189 -6.96 10.58 12.08
N ARG A 190 -7.43 9.67 12.93
CA ARG A 190 -8.25 8.52 12.51
C ARG A 190 -9.45 8.90 11.64
N GLU A 191 -10.17 9.94 12.04
CA GLU A 191 -11.36 10.43 11.32
C GLU A 191 -11.00 10.98 9.94
N GLU A 192 -9.87 11.68 9.81
CA GLU A 192 -9.41 12.22 8.53
C GLU A 192 -8.92 11.09 7.61
N LEU A 193 -8.20 10.11 8.17
CA LEU A 193 -7.76 8.92 7.42
C LEU A 193 -8.96 8.09 6.95
N PHE A 194 -9.98 7.91 7.80
CA PHE A 194 -11.22 7.24 7.44
C PHE A 194 -11.92 7.96 6.26
N ALA A 195 -12.08 9.28 6.36
CA ALA A 195 -12.69 10.08 5.31
C ALA A 195 -11.90 10.04 4.00
N TRP A 196 -10.57 10.04 4.07
CA TRP A 196 -9.71 9.90 2.90
C TRP A 196 -9.89 8.53 2.22
N ILE A 197 -9.87 7.42 2.99
CA ILE A 197 -10.08 6.07 2.46
C ILE A 197 -11.46 5.97 1.80
N GLU A 198 -12.50 6.49 2.45
CA GLU A 198 -13.86 6.51 1.90
C GLU A 198 -13.91 7.25 0.56
N SER A 199 -13.33 8.45 0.50
CA SER A 199 -13.25 9.25 -0.72
C SER A 199 -12.48 8.55 -1.84
N GLU A 200 -11.35 7.92 -1.55
CA GLU A 200 -10.59 7.12 -2.51
C GLU A 200 -11.45 6.00 -3.10
N LEU A 201 -12.08 5.20 -2.26
CA LEU A 201 -12.91 4.09 -2.67
C LEU A 201 -14.10 4.53 -3.53
N GLN A 202 -14.78 5.62 -3.13
CA GLN A 202 -15.91 6.15 -3.89
C GLN A 202 -15.48 6.69 -5.25
N SER A 203 -14.33 7.36 -5.33
CA SER A 203 -13.83 7.97 -6.57
C SER A 203 -13.41 6.95 -7.63
N ILE A 204 -12.94 5.76 -7.22
CA ILE A 204 -12.49 4.71 -8.16
C ILE A 204 -13.58 3.72 -8.53
N LYS A 205 -14.67 3.66 -7.78
CA LYS A 205 -15.67 2.59 -7.89
C LYS A 205 -16.22 2.44 -9.30
N GLU A 206 -16.68 3.53 -9.91
CA GLU A 206 -17.29 3.50 -11.23
C GLU A 206 -16.29 3.24 -12.37
N VAL A 207 -15.00 3.34 -12.10
CA VAL A 207 -13.92 3.01 -13.04
C VAL A 207 -13.66 1.50 -13.07
N LEU A 208 -13.87 0.83 -11.93
CA LEU A 208 -13.65 -0.60 -11.81
C LEU A 208 -14.78 -1.39 -12.49
N PRO A 209 -14.48 -2.62 -12.97
CA PRO A 209 -15.51 -3.49 -13.57
C PRO A 209 -16.72 -3.68 -12.64
N ALA A 210 -17.90 -3.82 -13.20
CA ALA A 210 -19.07 -4.21 -12.42
C ALA A 210 -18.84 -5.57 -11.73
N ALA A 211 -19.61 -5.83 -10.69
CA ALA A 211 -19.52 -7.05 -9.89
C ALA A 211 -19.41 -8.31 -10.79
N ARG A 212 -18.36 -9.10 -10.59
CA ARG A 212 -18.09 -10.36 -11.33
C ARG A 212 -17.83 -10.20 -12.85
N GLN A 213 -17.59 -8.99 -13.35
CA GLN A 213 -17.27 -8.75 -14.77
C GLN A 213 -15.77 -8.54 -15.02
N GLY A 214 -14.96 -8.42 -13.96
CA GLY A 214 -13.51 -8.32 -14.04
C GLY A 214 -12.81 -9.69 -14.06
N GLU A 215 -11.50 -9.67 -14.17
CA GLU A 215 -10.67 -10.86 -14.01
C GLU A 215 -10.74 -11.38 -12.56
N TYR A 216 -10.72 -12.71 -12.42
CA TYR A 216 -10.72 -13.33 -11.10
C TYR A 216 -9.50 -12.88 -10.26
N GLY A 217 -9.75 -12.50 -9.02
CA GLY A 217 -8.72 -12.04 -8.09
C GLY A 217 -8.34 -10.56 -8.23
N ARG A 218 -8.98 -9.80 -9.13
CA ARG A 218 -8.80 -8.35 -9.27
C ARG A 218 -9.97 -7.58 -8.68
N ALA A 219 -9.73 -6.29 -8.40
CA ALA A 219 -10.75 -5.42 -7.82
C ALA A 219 -11.90 -5.16 -8.81
N ASP A 220 -13.11 -5.27 -8.31
CA ASP A 220 -14.36 -4.86 -8.97
C ASP A 220 -15.19 -3.96 -8.05
N GLN A 221 -16.33 -3.47 -8.52
CA GLN A 221 -17.20 -2.59 -7.73
C GLN A 221 -17.70 -3.24 -6.43
N ALA A 222 -17.91 -4.57 -6.44
CA ALA A 222 -18.41 -5.24 -5.25
C ALA A 222 -17.36 -5.36 -4.14
N VAL A 223 -16.07 -5.53 -4.48
CA VAL A 223 -15.03 -5.55 -3.44
C VAL A 223 -14.83 -4.16 -2.82
N VAL A 224 -15.06 -3.08 -3.57
CA VAL A 224 -15.10 -1.73 -3.01
C VAL A 224 -16.27 -1.59 -2.03
N ASP A 225 -17.47 -2.03 -2.40
CA ASP A 225 -18.62 -2.01 -1.51
C ASP A 225 -18.43 -2.90 -0.27
N ALA A 226 -17.76 -4.04 -0.40
CA ALA A 226 -17.43 -4.92 0.71
C ALA A 226 -16.47 -4.24 1.71
N LEU A 227 -15.46 -3.53 1.21
CA LEU A 227 -14.54 -2.77 2.06
C LEU A 227 -15.25 -1.60 2.74
N LEU A 228 -16.07 -0.86 2.01
CA LEU A 228 -16.90 0.23 2.57
C LEU A 228 -17.85 -0.30 3.65
N ALA A 229 -18.48 -1.46 3.46
CA ALA A 229 -19.34 -2.09 4.46
C ALA A 229 -18.57 -2.37 5.76
N ARG A 230 -17.35 -2.91 5.68
CA ARG A 230 -16.49 -3.14 6.86
C ARG A 230 -16.10 -1.83 7.55
N MET A 231 -15.74 -0.82 6.77
CA MET A 231 -15.41 0.51 7.29
C MET A 231 -16.60 1.13 8.03
N TYR A 232 -17.78 1.10 7.42
CA TYR A 232 -19.00 1.69 8.00
C TYR A 232 -19.48 0.93 9.25
N LEU A 233 -19.29 -0.39 9.30
CA LEU A 233 -19.64 -1.19 10.48
C LEU A 233 -18.87 -0.72 11.73
N ASN A 234 -17.60 -0.37 11.56
CA ASN A 234 -16.71 0.07 12.64
C ASN A 234 -16.48 1.59 12.67
N ALA A 235 -17.26 2.37 11.93
CA ALA A 235 -17.06 3.82 11.80
C ALA A 235 -17.07 4.55 13.15
N GLU A 236 -17.94 4.14 14.09
CA GLU A 236 -18.01 4.71 15.43
C GLU A 236 -16.69 4.59 16.20
N VAL A 237 -15.97 3.48 16.03
CA VAL A 237 -14.65 3.26 16.66
C VAL A 237 -13.59 4.24 16.10
N TYR A 238 -13.65 4.54 14.82
CA TYR A 238 -12.65 5.39 14.15
C TYR A 238 -12.95 6.87 14.25
N THR A 239 -14.26 7.23 14.24
CA THR A 239 -14.71 8.63 14.05
C THR A 239 -15.60 9.14 15.18
N GLY A 240 -16.06 8.26 16.09
CA GLY A 240 -17.05 8.61 17.12
C GLY A 240 -18.49 8.72 16.58
N THR A 241 -18.74 8.40 15.30
CA THR A 241 -20.06 8.49 14.65
C THR A 241 -20.39 7.17 13.98
N ASP A 242 -21.55 6.61 14.27
CA ASP A 242 -22.02 5.40 13.60
C ASP A 242 -22.40 5.65 12.13
N ARG A 243 -22.25 4.61 11.30
CA ARG A 243 -22.57 4.61 9.89
C ARG A 243 -23.33 3.32 9.49
N TYR A 244 -24.18 2.79 10.37
CA TYR A 244 -24.86 1.50 10.14
C TYR A 244 -25.81 1.54 8.93
N THR A 245 -26.43 2.65 8.63
CA THR A 245 -27.28 2.81 7.44
C THR A 245 -26.46 2.66 6.15
N ASP A 246 -25.27 3.27 6.12
CA ASP A 246 -24.35 3.16 4.97
C ASP A 246 -23.78 1.74 4.86
N CYS A 247 -23.50 1.08 5.99
CA CYS A 247 -23.08 -0.30 6.03
C CYS A 247 -24.13 -1.23 5.40
N ILE A 248 -25.39 -1.11 5.80
CA ILE A 248 -26.50 -1.89 5.24
C ILE A 248 -26.63 -1.65 3.74
N ALA A 249 -26.55 -0.39 3.29
CA ALA A 249 -26.61 -0.05 1.88
C ALA A 249 -25.45 -0.68 1.08
N ALA A 250 -24.25 -0.65 1.60
CA ALA A 250 -23.08 -1.28 0.97
C ALA A 250 -23.21 -2.81 0.92
N CYS A 251 -23.65 -3.46 2.00
CA CYS A 251 -23.93 -4.88 2.03
C CYS A 251 -24.97 -5.29 0.97
N ASN A 252 -26.06 -4.52 0.85
CA ASN A 252 -27.11 -4.79 -0.13
C ASN A 252 -26.59 -4.71 -1.57
N ARG A 253 -25.66 -3.80 -1.87
CA ARG A 253 -25.02 -3.74 -3.20
C ARG A 253 -24.16 -4.97 -3.49
N VAL A 254 -23.40 -5.45 -2.50
CA VAL A 254 -22.62 -6.69 -2.64
C VAL A 254 -23.54 -7.90 -2.88
N ILE A 255 -24.63 -8.02 -2.11
CA ILE A 255 -25.61 -9.11 -2.26
C ILE A 255 -26.25 -9.06 -3.66
N ALA A 256 -26.63 -7.86 -4.12
CA ALA A 256 -27.19 -7.66 -5.46
C ALA A 256 -26.19 -7.98 -6.59
N GLY A 257 -24.88 -7.99 -6.31
CA GLY A 257 -23.82 -8.38 -7.24
C GLY A 257 -23.82 -9.88 -7.63
N GLY A 258 -24.70 -10.70 -7.04
CA GLY A 258 -24.87 -12.10 -7.40
C GLY A 258 -23.77 -13.03 -6.87
N TYR A 259 -23.11 -12.67 -5.79
CA TYR A 259 -22.21 -13.55 -5.03
C TYR A 259 -23.02 -14.52 -4.18
N SER A 260 -22.51 -15.73 -4.01
CA SER A 260 -23.09 -16.77 -3.13
C SER A 260 -22.00 -17.33 -2.22
N LEU A 261 -22.38 -17.72 -1.02
CA LEU A 261 -21.54 -18.56 -0.17
C LEU A 261 -21.41 -19.94 -0.78
N ALA A 262 -20.20 -20.51 -0.76
CA ALA A 262 -19.91 -21.85 -1.26
C ALA A 262 -20.38 -22.92 -0.28
#